data_9558a840a32d5f66ff703cae8d2899a2
#
_entry.id   9558a840a32d5f66ff703cae8d2899a2
#
_cell.length_a   1.000
_cell.length_b   1.000
_cell.length_c   1.000
_cell.angle_alpha   90.00
_cell.angle_beta   90.00
_cell.angle_gamma   90.00
#
_symmetry.space_group_name_H-M   'P 1'
#
loop_
_entity.id
_entity.type
_entity.pdbx_description
1 polymer ?
#
loop_
_entity_poly.entity_id
_entity_poly.type
_entity_poly.pdbx_seq_one_letter_code
_entity_poly.pdbx_strand_id
1 'polypeptide(L)'
;MTGDAASPPRHVDLHAHSTASDGTATPTGAVEAANRAGVVALALTDHDTLAGVPEAQVAADRLGLRLVPGVELSVHQEGVEVHLLGLHIRDVAGLQAELEAIRDQRRLRAIAMVEKLAAAGAPIAIEAVLAEAAGGAIGRPHVARALVAAGHVKDQREAFDRFLAAGRPAYVDKARLEIADGIAMVHRAGGLAIIAHPGAEGRRERIEPLVPMGLDGLEVRHPSHAAEDVKRLDALAQHFGLVVSGGSDWHGAMQGPRVLGAMRVPEAWLEAQDARLAARVA
;
A
#
# COMPACT_ATOMS: atom_id res chain seq x y z
N MET A 1 -3.96 -48.95 -13.71
CA MET A 1 -3.13 -47.71 -13.67
C MET A 1 -4.04 -46.55 -13.36
N THR A 2 -4.19 -46.24 -12.08
CA THR A 2 -4.92 -45.06 -11.61
C THR A 2 -4.01 -43.89 -11.84
N GLY A 3 -4.34 -43.10 -12.88
CA GLY A 3 -3.63 -41.85 -13.14
C GLY A 3 -3.76 -40.95 -11.92
N ASP A 4 -2.62 -40.56 -11.38
CA ASP A 4 -2.48 -39.55 -10.33
C ASP A 4 -3.04 -38.24 -10.92
N ALA A 5 -4.27 -37.91 -10.54
CA ALA A 5 -4.87 -36.64 -10.94
C ALA A 5 -4.05 -35.55 -10.23
N ALA A 6 -3.16 -34.86 -10.97
CA ALA A 6 -2.38 -33.76 -10.45
C ALA A 6 -3.33 -32.81 -9.71
N SER A 7 -3.04 -32.56 -8.44
CA SER A 7 -3.80 -31.59 -7.65
C SER A 7 -3.86 -30.25 -8.39
N PRO A 8 -5.00 -29.52 -8.38
CA PRO A 8 -5.10 -28.25 -9.07
C PRO A 8 -4.01 -27.30 -8.59
N PRO A 9 -3.43 -26.48 -9.48
CA PRO A 9 -2.36 -25.58 -9.11
C PRO A 9 -2.82 -24.64 -7.98
N ARG A 10 -2.05 -24.65 -6.88
CA ARG A 10 -2.31 -23.78 -5.72
C ARG A 10 -1.91 -22.35 -6.06
N HIS A 11 -2.72 -21.40 -5.64
CA HIS A 11 -2.48 -19.99 -5.88
C HIS A 11 -2.70 -19.16 -4.63
N VAL A 12 -2.07 -17.99 -4.60
CA VAL A 12 -2.06 -17.04 -3.49
C VAL A 12 -2.61 -15.68 -3.95
N ASP A 13 -2.92 -14.81 -2.99
CA ASP A 13 -3.22 -13.41 -3.25
C ASP A 13 -2.40 -12.55 -2.28
N LEU A 14 -1.45 -11.78 -2.81
CA LEU A 14 -0.47 -11.07 -2.01
C LEU A 14 -0.69 -9.54 -1.98
N HIS A 15 -1.94 -9.10 -2.30
CA HIS A 15 -2.33 -7.70 -2.27
C HIS A 15 -3.83 -7.57 -2.01
N ALA A 16 -4.21 -7.23 -0.79
CA ALA A 16 -5.61 -7.06 -0.39
C ALA A 16 -5.76 -6.07 0.77
N HIS A 17 -6.88 -5.38 0.81
CA HIS A 17 -7.21 -4.32 1.76
C HIS A 17 -8.41 -4.66 2.62
N SER A 18 -8.47 -4.07 3.81
CA SER A 18 -9.57 -4.19 4.75
C SER A 18 -10.07 -2.82 5.19
N THR A 19 -11.06 -2.83 6.11
CA THR A 19 -11.55 -1.60 6.77
C THR A 19 -10.51 -0.95 7.69
N ALA A 20 -9.32 -1.52 7.85
CA ALA A 20 -8.21 -0.84 8.51
C ALA A 20 -7.64 0.30 7.66
N SER A 21 -7.86 0.27 6.33
CA SER A 21 -7.60 1.38 5.41
C SER A 21 -8.85 1.76 4.62
N ASP A 22 -8.98 1.32 3.38
CA ASP A 22 -10.01 1.72 2.43
C ASP A 22 -10.78 0.55 1.81
N GLY A 23 -10.54 -0.68 2.26
CA GLY A 23 -11.36 -1.82 1.93
C GLY A 23 -12.73 -1.78 2.62
N THR A 24 -13.68 -2.58 2.12
CA THR A 24 -15.07 -2.62 2.63
C THR A 24 -15.35 -3.78 3.59
N ALA A 25 -14.44 -4.75 3.69
CA ALA A 25 -14.55 -5.87 4.62
C ALA A 25 -13.61 -5.70 5.81
N THR A 26 -14.02 -6.19 6.98
CA THR A 26 -13.12 -6.26 8.14
C THR A 26 -11.90 -7.15 7.82
N PRO A 27 -10.79 -7.05 8.58
CA PRO A 27 -9.65 -7.96 8.43
C PRO A 27 -10.07 -9.44 8.49
N THR A 28 -10.94 -9.81 9.42
CA THR A 28 -11.57 -11.15 9.49
C THR A 28 -12.33 -11.47 8.19
N GLY A 29 -13.14 -10.53 7.71
CA GLY A 29 -13.92 -10.71 6.48
C GLY A 29 -13.06 -10.90 5.24
N ALA A 30 -11.91 -10.24 5.14
CA ALA A 30 -10.95 -10.41 4.06
C ALA A 30 -10.35 -11.84 4.06
N VAL A 31 -9.94 -12.33 5.22
CA VAL A 31 -9.42 -13.70 5.37
C VAL A 31 -10.49 -14.74 5.02
N GLU A 32 -11.73 -14.56 5.49
CA GLU A 32 -12.85 -15.45 5.15
C GLU A 32 -13.17 -15.43 3.66
N ALA A 33 -13.10 -14.27 3.01
CA ALA A 33 -13.28 -14.15 1.57
C ALA A 33 -12.16 -14.85 0.79
N ALA A 34 -10.92 -14.73 1.22
CA ALA A 34 -9.77 -15.42 0.64
C ALA A 34 -9.90 -16.94 0.76
N ASN A 35 -10.31 -17.43 1.92
CA ASN A 35 -10.58 -18.86 2.14
C ASN A 35 -11.68 -19.38 1.21
N ARG A 36 -12.79 -18.63 1.05
CA ARG A 36 -13.87 -18.98 0.10
C ARG A 36 -13.41 -18.95 -1.36
N ALA A 37 -12.47 -18.06 -1.70
CA ALA A 37 -11.87 -18.00 -3.04
C ALA A 37 -10.88 -19.15 -3.32
N GLY A 38 -10.54 -19.97 -2.32
CA GLY A 38 -9.65 -21.11 -2.45
C GLY A 38 -8.18 -20.73 -2.63
N VAL A 39 -7.76 -19.52 -2.23
CA VAL A 39 -6.34 -19.17 -2.15
C VAL A 39 -5.72 -19.83 -0.93
N VAL A 40 -4.45 -20.23 -1.04
CA VAL A 40 -3.75 -20.94 0.04
C VAL A 40 -2.97 -19.99 0.96
N ALA A 41 -2.77 -18.75 0.52
CA ALA A 41 -2.22 -17.67 1.33
C ALA A 41 -2.77 -16.31 0.91
N LEU A 42 -2.92 -15.41 1.88
CA LEU A 42 -3.35 -14.03 1.69
C LEU A 42 -2.30 -13.10 2.31
N ALA A 43 -1.89 -12.04 1.60
CA ALA A 43 -1.28 -10.89 2.26
C ALA A 43 -2.35 -9.82 2.52
N LEU A 44 -2.44 -9.37 3.78
CA LEU A 44 -3.20 -8.17 4.11
C LEU A 44 -2.23 -6.98 4.07
N THR A 45 -2.53 -6.00 3.19
CA THR A 45 -1.62 -4.91 2.81
C THR A 45 -2.29 -3.56 2.88
N ASP A 46 -3.03 -3.30 3.93
CA ASP A 46 -3.73 -2.03 4.17
C ASP A 46 -2.80 -0.81 3.99
N HIS A 47 -3.32 0.28 3.42
CA HIS A 47 -2.56 1.50 3.16
C HIS A 47 -2.03 2.15 4.43
N ASP A 48 -0.71 2.33 4.51
CA ASP A 48 0.02 3.02 5.58
C ASP A 48 -0.33 2.51 7.01
N THR A 49 -0.76 1.23 7.15
CA THR A 49 -1.11 0.65 8.46
C THR A 49 -1.03 -0.87 8.47
N LEU A 50 -0.69 -1.42 9.64
CA LEU A 50 -0.72 -2.85 9.95
C LEU A 50 -1.80 -3.18 10.99
N ALA A 51 -2.66 -2.20 11.34
CA ALA A 51 -3.64 -2.34 12.43
C ALA A 51 -4.61 -3.52 12.21
N GLY A 52 -4.88 -3.90 10.95
CA GLY A 52 -5.71 -5.06 10.61
C GLY A 52 -5.04 -6.42 10.77
N VAL A 53 -3.69 -6.46 10.79
CA VAL A 53 -2.92 -7.73 10.77
C VAL A 53 -3.21 -8.61 11.98
N PRO A 54 -3.26 -8.13 13.23
CA PRO A 54 -3.54 -8.99 14.38
C PRO A 54 -4.91 -9.67 14.31
N GLU A 55 -5.95 -8.96 13.88
CA GLU A 55 -7.30 -9.52 13.70
C GLU A 55 -7.30 -10.56 12.57
N ALA A 56 -6.68 -10.24 11.43
CA ALA A 56 -6.58 -11.14 10.30
C ALA A 56 -5.81 -12.43 10.65
N GLN A 57 -4.76 -12.34 11.49
CA GLN A 57 -3.99 -13.52 11.93
C GLN A 57 -4.86 -14.49 12.72
N VAL A 58 -5.66 -13.99 13.66
CA VAL A 58 -6.58 -14.85 14.44
C VAL A 58 -7.58 -15.57 13.54
N ALA A 59 -8.11 -14.87 12.52
CA ALA A 59 -9.02 -15.47 11.56
C ALA A 59 -8.33 -16.51 10.66
N ALA A 60 -7.11 -16.23 10.22
CA ALA A 60 -6.32 -17.10 9.38
C ALA A 60 -5.95 -18.40 10.12
N ASP A 61 -5.52 -18.31 11.38
CA ASP A 61 -5.22 -19.47 12.21
C ASP A 61 -6.44 -20.38 12.39
N ARG A 62 -7.62 -19.79 12.61
CA ARG A 62 -8.89 -20.53 12.73
C ARG A 62 -9.25 -21.30 11.47
N LEU A 63 -8.93 -20.74 10.29
CA LEU A 63 -9.29 -21.32 8.99
C LEU A 63 -8.18 -22.17 8.36
N GLY A 64 -7.00 -22.22 8.98
CA GLY A 64 -5.83 -22.89 8.41
C GLY A 64 -5.31 -22.23 7.13
N LEU A 65 -5.58 -20.93 6.94
CA LEU A 65 -5.08 -20.12 5.84
C LEU A 65 -3.75 -19.48 6.24
N ARG A 66 -2.77 -19.48 5.36
CA ARG A 66 -1.53 -18.76 5.61
C ARG A 66 -1.77 -17.25 5.44
N LEU A 67 -1.55 -16.46 6.50
CA LEU A 67 -1.47 -15.01 6.41
C LEU A 67 -0.02 -14.58 6.20
N VAL A 68 0.20 -13.67 5.26
CA VAL A 68 1.45 -12.91 5.07
C VAL A 68 1.22 -11.51 5.63
N PRO A 69 1.81 -11.15 6.78
CA PRO A 69 1.69 -9.79 7.30
C PRO A 69 2.31 -8.80 6.31
N GLY A 70 1.54 -7.79 5.90
CA GLY A 70 1.97 -6.83 4.90
C GLY A 70 1.38 -5.44 5.12
N VAL A 71 1.89 -4.50 4.35
CA VAL A 71 1.45 -3.10 4.29
C VAL A 71 1.69 -2.57 2.88
N GLU A 72 0.82 -1.68 2.41
CA GLU A 72 1.08 -0.88 1.22
C GLU A 72 1.44 0.54 1.62
N LEU A 73 2.72 0.91 1.46
CA LEU A 73 3.25 2.22 1.83
C LEU A 73 3.08 3.22 0.69
N SER A 74 2.54 4.41 1.01
CA SER A 74 2.53 5.56 0.10
C SER A 74 3.89 6.25 0.15
N VAL A 75 4.74 6.02 -0.85
CA VAL A 75 6.10 6.56 -0.93
C VAL A 75 6.27 7.47 -2.15
N HIS A 76 7.39 8.21 -2.22
CA HIS A 76 7.70 9.08 -3.35
C HIS A 76 9.00 8.65 -4.03
N GLN A 77 8.94 8.57 -5.36
CA GLN A 77 10.09 8.39 -6.22
C GLN A 77 10.18 9.60 -7.16
N GLU A 78 11.27 10.38 -7.06
CA GLU A 78 11.47 11.60 -7.89
C GLU A 78 10.28 12.59 -7.83
N GLY A 79 9.66 12.70 -6.65
CA GLY A 79 8.54 13.60 -6.40
C GLY A 79 7.16 13.08 -6.85
N VAL A 80 7.10 11.91 -7.48
CA VAL A 80 5.85 11.21 -7.85
C VAL A 80 5.50 10.20 -6.75
N GLU A 81 4.24 10.19 -6.33
CA GLU A 81 3.74 9.20 -5.39
C GLU A 81 3.60 7.84 -6.08
N VAL A 82 4.18 6.82 -5.47
CA VAL A 82 4.13 5.42 -5.89
C VAL A 82 3.86 4.55 -4.66
N HIS A 83 3.42 3.32 -4.87
CA HIS A 83 3.16 2.41 -3.76
C HIS A 83 4.26 1.35 -3.65
N LEU A 84 4.58 1.00 -2.40
CA LEU A 84 5.56 -0.02 -2.04
C LEU A 84 4.90 -1.04 -1.11
N LEU A 85 4.77 -2.28 -1.55
CA LEU A 85 4.36 -3.36 -0.67
C LEU A 85 5.53 -3.75 0.25
N GLY A 86 5.29 -3.73 1.55
CA GLY A 86 6.09 -4.43 2.53
C GLY A 86 5.44 -5.77 2.82
N LEU A 87 6.03 -6.88 2.38
CA LEU A 87 5.50 -8.22 2.64
C LEU A 87 6.35 -8.96 3.67
N HIS A 88 5.77 -9.97 4.32
CA HIS A 88 6.44 -10.80 5.35
C HIS A 88 6.96 -9.98 6.55
N ILE A 89 6.26 -8.94 6.94
CA ILE A 89 6.64 -8.10 8.09
C ILE A 89 6.70 -8.96 9.36
N ARG A 90 7.87 -8.98 10.01
CA ARG A 90 8.10 -9.72 11.25
C ARG A 90 7.82 -8.86 12.48
N ASP A 91 8.31 -7.63 12.47
CA ASP A 91 8.04 -6.64 13.53
C ASP A 91 6.82 -5.77 13.16
N VAL A 92 5.64 -6.39 13.24
CA VAL A 92 4.35 -5.72 12.96
C VAL A 92 4.13 -4.54 13.93
N ALA A 93 4.45 -4.72 15.21
CA ALA A 93 4.21 -3.68 16.21
C ALA A 93 5.15 -2.48 16.05
N GLY A 94 6.44 -2.74 15.81
CA GLY A 94 7.43 -1.68 15.59
C GLY A 94 7.13 -0.86 14.33
N LEU A 95 6.83 -1.53 13.21
CA LEU A 95 6.48 -0.83 11.98
C LEU A 95 5.15 -0.06 12.11
N GLN A 96 4.15 -0.61 12.80
CA GLN A 96 2.89 0.09 13.07
C GLN A 96 3.14 1.40 13.83
N ALA A 97 3.99 1.37 14.87
CA ALA A 97 4.33 2.57 15.63
C ALA A 97 5.07 3.63 14.78
N GLU A 98 5.98 3.23 13.87
CA GLU A 98 6.62 4.16 12.93
C GLU A 98 5.59 4.82 11.99
N LEU A 99 4.63 4.04 11.48
CA LEU A 99 3.56 4.55 10.60
C LEU A 99 2.60 5.49 11.32
N GLU A 100 2.27 5.20 12.57
CA GLU A 100 1.47 6.08 13.43
C GLU A 100 2.18 7.42 13.66
N ALA A 101 3.47 7.42 13.92
CA ALA A 101 4.26 8.64 14.07
C ALA A 101 4.25 9.50 12.77
N ILE A 102 4.33 8.87 11.59
CA ILE A 102 4.20 9.57 10.30
C ILE A 102 2.78 10.16 10.13
N ARG A 103 1.75 9.42 10.52
CA ARG A 103 0.36 9.89 10.49
C ARG A 103 0.14 11.08 11.42
N ASP A 104 0.71 11.03 12.62
CA ASP A 104 0.65 12.14 13.58
C ASP A 104 1.35 13.40 13.05
N GLN A 105 2.50 13.26 12.40
CA GLN A 105 3.17 14.38 11.72
C GLN A 105 2.28 15.01 10.62
N ARG A 106 1.54 14.20 9.85
CA ARG A 106 0.58 14.71 8.86
C ARG A 106 -0.57 15.48 9.54
N ARG A 107 -1.04 15.02 10.71
CA ARG A 107 -2.04 15.73 11.51
C ARG A 107 -1.51 17.05 12.06
N LEU A 108 -0.33 17.06 12.66
CA LEU A 108 0.32 18.28 13.16
C LEU A 108 0.53 19.30 12.03
N ARG A 109 0.92 18.85 10.86
CA ARG A 109 1.04 19.69 9.67
C ARG A 109 -0.32 20.30 9.27
N ALA A 110 -1.42 19.52 9.30
CA ALA A 110 -2.75 20.04 9.02
C ALA A 110 -3.19 21.11 10.04
N ILE A 111 -2.89 20.90 11.32
CA ILE A 111 -3.13 21.89 12.38
C ILE A 111 -2.36 23.20 12.06
N ALA A 112 -1.08 23.12 11.72
CA ALA A 112 -0.29 24.29 11.36
C ALA A 112 -0.83 25.01 10.11
N MET A 113 -1.37 24.27 9.12
CA MET A 113 -2.05 24.88 7.97
C MET A 113 -3.34 25.62 8.39
N VAL A 114 -4.14 25.03 9.28
CA VAL A 114 -5.38 25.63 9.81
C VAL A 114 -5.07 26.93 10.58
N GLU A 115 -4.03 26.93 11.41
CA GLU A 115 -3.57 28.13 12.13
C GLU A 115 -3.16 29.26 11.17
N LYS A 116 -2.39 28.92 10.11
CA LYS A 116 -1.97 29.86 9.08
C LYS A 116 -3.17 30.37 8.25
N LEU A 117 -4.17 29.52 7.99
CA LEU A 117 -5.41 29.92 7.32
C LEU A 117 -6.19 30.93 8.16
N ALA A 118 -6.30 30.71 9.46
CA ALA A 118 -6.94 31.65 10.38
C ALA A 118 -6.24 33.01 10.35
N ALA A 119 -4.91 33.03 10.39
CA ALA A 119 -4.11 34.26 10.28
C ALA A 119 -4.25 34.95 8.91
N ALA A 120 -4.55 34.18 7.84
CA ALA A 120 -4.79 34.68 6.49
C ALA A 120 -6.26 35.11 6.23
N GLY A 121 -7.13 35.09 7.25
CA GLY A 121 -8.53 35.52 7.15
C GLY A 121 -9.47 34.45 6.57
N ALA A 122 -9.06 33.17 6.54
CA ALA A 122 -9.86 32.04 6.08
C ALA A 122 -9.94 30.93 7.16
N PRO A 123 -10.51 31.22 8.35
CA PRO A 123 -10.54 30.27 9.46
C PRO A 123 -11.40 29.05 9.15
N ILE A 124 -10.87 27.85 9.40
CA ILE A 124 -11.60 26.57 9.40
C ILE A 124 -11.26 25.79 10.66
N ALA A 125 -12.13 24.87 11.06
CA ALA A 125 -11.85 23.96 12.17
C ALA A 125 -11.03 22.75 11.70
N ILE A 126 -10.12 22.25 12.54
CA ILE A 126 -9.36 21.02 12.23
C ILE A 126 -10.29 19.81 12.07
N GLU A 127 -11.40 19.77 12.81
CA GLU A 127 -12.42 18.73 12.75
C GLU A 127 -13.04 18.63 11.35
N ALA A 128 -13.23 19.76 10.65
CA ALA A 128 -13.72 19.77 9.26
C ALA A 128 -12.70 19.14 8.31
N VAL A 129 -11.40 19.36 8.52
CA VAL A 129 -10.34 18.73 7.72
C VAL A 129 -10.27 17.23 8.00
N LEU A 130 -10.44 16.82 9.27
CA LEU A 130 -10.45 15.40 9.67
C LEU A 130 -11.66 14.66 9.08
N ALA A 131 -12.84 15.30 9.07
CA ALA A 131 -14.04 14.74 8.44
C ALA A 131 -13.84 14.50 6.94
N GLU A 132 -13.21 15.45 6.25
CA GLU A 132 -12.87 15.30 4.83
C GLU A 132 -11.86 14.18 4.55
N ALA A 133 -11.01 13.85 5.52
CA ALA A 133 -10.03 12.75 5.40
C ALA A 133 -10.65 11.38 5.67
N ALA A 134 -11.85 11.30 6.28
CA ALA A 134 -12.61 10.07 6.56
C ALA A 134 -11.76 8.94 7.17
N GLY A 135 -10.81 9.27 8.05
CA GLY A 135 -9.88 8.32 8.67
C GLY A 135 -8.61 8.01 7.85
N GLY A 136 -8.54 8.45 6.61
CA GLY A 136 -7.36 8.29 5.75
C GLY A 136 -6.26 9.31 6.04
N ALA A 137 -5.17 9.24 5.26
CA ALA A 137 -4.01 10.12 5.40
C ALA A 137 -4.35 11.58 5.07
N ILE A 138 -4.20 12.49 6.03
CA ILE A 138 -4.52 13.90 5.90
C ILE A 138 -3.55 14.59 4.94
N GLY A 139 -4.10 15.34 3.98
CA GLY A 139 -3.33 16.12 3.01
C GLY A 139 -3.97 17.44 2.63
N ARG A 140 -3.25 18.29 1.86
CA ARG A 140 -3.75 19.56 1.36
C ARG A 140 -5.09 19.49 0.61
N PRO A 141 -5.42 18.42 -0.16
CA PRO A 141 -6.75 18.30 -0.77
C PRO A 141 -7.89 18.30 0.26
N HIS A 142 -7.69 17.70 1.45
CA HIS A 142 -8.69 17.70 2.53
C HIS A 142 -8.88 19.11 3.11
N VAL A 143 -7.78 19.85 3.32
CA VAL A 143 -7.83 21.25 3.74
C VAL A 143 -8.52 22.12 2.67
N ALA A 144 -8.26 21.86 1.39
CA ALA A 144 -8.91 22.56 0.29
C ALA A 144 -10.44 22.31 0.25
N ARG A 145 -10.87 21.05 0.44
CA ARG A 145 -12.31 20.71 0.53
C ARG A 145 -12.97 21.37 1.73
N ALA A 146 -12.31 21.38 2.89
CA ALA A 146 -12.83 22.06 4.08
C ALA A 146 -12.97 23.59 3.85
N LEU A 147 -12.03 24.23 3.13
CA LEU A 147 -12.15 25.65 2.72
C LEU A 147 -13.33 25.89 1.79
N VAL A 148 -13.59 25.00 0.83
CA VAL A 148 -14.76 25.06 -0.06
C VAL A 148 -16.05 24.90 0.75
N ALA A 149 -16.12 23.92 1.62
CA ALA A 149 -17.29 23.66 2.49
C ALA A 149 -17.59 24.85 3.43
N ALA A 150 -16.54 25.54 3.90
CA ALA A 150 -16.67 26.75 4.73
C ALA A 150 -16.98 28.01 3.92
N GLY A 151 -17.03 27.97 2.58
CA GLY A 151 -17.33 29.10 1.72
C GLY A 151 -16.21 30.15 1.57
N HIS A 152 -14.97 29.83 1.98
CA HIS A 152 -13.84 30.73 1.84
C HIS A 152 -13.29 30.81 0.41
N VAL A 153 -13.54 29.77 -0.39
CA VAL A 153 -13.16 29.63 -1.79
C VAL A 153 -14.27 28.89 -2.55
N LYS A 154 -14.35 29.11 -3.87
CA LYS A 154 -15.38 28.50 -4.73
C LYS A 154 -15.09 27.04 -5.11
N ASP A 155 -13.80 26.68 -5.20
CA ASP A 155 -13.32 25.35 -5.58
C ASP A 155 -11.92 25.07 -5.00
N GLN A 156 -11.48 23.82 -5.12
CA GLN A 156 -10.17 23.41 -4.63
C GLN A 156 -9.01 24.14 -5.34
N ARG A 157 -9.14 24.45 -6.61
CA ARG A 157 -8.13 25.19 -7.38
C ARG A 157 -7.87 26.55 -6.75
N GLU A 158 -8.92 27.31 -6.45
CA GLU A 158 -8.80 28.60 -5.77
C GLU A 158 -8.16 28.45 -4.38
N ALA A 159 -8.47 27.36 -3.63
CA ALA A 159 -7.83 27.07 -2.36
C ALA A 159 -6.31 26.92 -2.49
N PHE A 160 -5.86 26.20 -3.51
CA PHE A 160 -4.42 26.06 -3.79
C PHE A 160 -3.78 27.36 -4.22
N ASP A 161 -4.41 28.07 -5.17
CA ASP A 161 -3.88 29.33 -5.75
C ASP A 161 -3.73 30.44 -4.70
N ARG A 162 -4.65 30.53 -3.74
CA ARG A 162 -4.66 31.58 -2.71
C ARG A 162 -3.90 31.20 -1.45
N PHE A 163 -3.99 29.93 -1.00
CA PHE A 163 -3.58 29.57 0.36
C PHE A 163 -2.59 28.41 0.45
N LEU A 164 -2.72 27.32 -0.36
CA LEU A 164 -2.12 26.02 -0.06
C LEU A 164 -0.97 25.60 -0.98
N ALA A 165 -0.78 26.24 -2.14
CA ALA A 165 0.36 25.97 -3.02
C ALA A 165 1.68 26.44 -2.39
N ALA A 166 2.81 25.93 -2.92
CA ALA A 166 4.14 26.38 -2.47
C ALA A 166 4.27 27.91 -2.56
N GLY A 167 4.80 28.53 -1.50
CA GLY A 167 4.93 29.97 -1.37
C GLY A 167 3.64 30.72 -1.00
N ARG A 168 2.52 30.03 -0.76
CA ARG A 168 1.26 30.64 -0.31
C ARG A 168 1.17 30.70 1.22
N PRO A 169 0.31 31.61 1.78
CA PRO A 169 0.31 31.91 3.21
C PRO A 169 0.12 30.72 4.14
N ALA A 170 -0.70 29.73 3.75
CA ALA A 170 -0.97 28.56 4.57
C ALA A 170 -0.19 27.31 4.11
N TYR A 171 0.81 27.49 3.23
CA TYR A 171 1.70 26.39 2.87
C TYR A 171 2.53 25.95 4.08
N VAL A 172 2.54 24.64 4.30
CA VAL A 172 3.45 23.96 5.23
C VAL A 172 4.06 22.81 4.45
N ASP A 173 5.37 22.64 4.55
CA ASP A 173 6.09 21.60 3.79
C ASP A 173 5.64 20.20 4.21
N LYS A 174 5.61 19.27 3.26
CA LYS A 174 5.25 17.87 3.53
C LYS A 174 6.54 17.07 3.76
N ALA A 175 6.69 16.51 4.96
CA ALA A 175 7.60 15.38 5.10
C ALA A 175 7.05 14.25 4.21
N ARG A 176 7.79 13.91 3.15
CA ARG A 176 7.48 12.82 2.24
C ARG A 176 8.25 11.61 2.70
N LEU A 177 7.61 10.45 2.69
CA LEU A 177 8.34 9.21 2.80
C LEU A 177 8.94 8.92 1.42
N GLU A 178 10.25 9.13 1.28
CA GLU A 178 10.93 8.78 0.04
C GLU A 178 11.05 7.26 -0.08
N ILE A 179 11.08 6.76 -1.31
CA ILE A 179 11.07 5.31 -1.57
C ILE A 179 12.25 4.57 -0.91
N ALA A 180 13.42 5.21 -0.83
CA ALA A 180 14.59 4.66 -0.14
C ALA A 180 14.34 4.45 1.36
N ASP A 181 13.66 5.42 2.01
CA ASP A 181 13.28 5.33 3.42
C ASP A 181 12.20 4.27 3.65
N GLY A 182 11.24 4.16 2.71
CA GLY A 182 10.22 3.09 2.72
C GLY A 182 10.83 1.70 2.61
N ILE A 183 11.78 1.49 1.69
CA ILE A 183 12.54 0.23 1.56
C ILE A 183 13.28 -0.08 2.88
N ALA A 184 14.00 0.90 3.42
CA ALA A 184 14.74 0.73 4.66
C ALA A 184 13.81 0.42 5.86
N MET A 185 12.63 1.04 5.92
CA MET A 185 11.60 0.80 6.94
C MET A 185 11.09 -0.65 6.88
N VAL A 186 10.73 -1.14 5.69
CA VAL A 186 10.31 -2.54 5.48
C VAL A 186 11.41 -3.52 5.89
N HIS A 187 12.67 -3.24 5.55
CA HIS A 187 13.81 -4.09 5.91
C HIS A 187 14.06 -4.12 7.42
N ARG A 188 13.98 -2.97 8.12
CA ARG A 188 14.09 -2.94 9.59
C ARG A 188 13.02 -3.80 10.26
N ALA A 189 11.82 -3.83 9.68
CA ALA A 189 10.72 -4.67 10.15
C ALA A 189 10.84 -6.15 9.71
N GLY A 190 11.94 -6.54 9.06
CA GLY A 190 12.24 -7.92 8.65
C GLY A 190 11.46 -8.39 7.43
N GLY A 191 10.91 -7.48 6.63
CA GLY A 191 10.10 -7.75 5.44
C GLY A 191 10.86 -7.65 4.11
N LEU A 192 10.13 -7.84 3.02
CA LEU A 192 10.55 -7.64 1.63
C LEU A 192 9.86 -6.41 1.05
N ALA A 193 10.64 -5.53 0.41
CA ALA A 193 10.16 -4.31 -0.25
C ALA A 193 9.90 -4.57 -1.74
N ILE A 194 8.65 -4.45 -2.18
CA ILE A 194 8.19 -4.82 -3.52
C ILE A 194 7.43 -3.62 -4.12
N ILE A 195 7.81 -3.17 -5.32
CA ILE A 195 7.04 -2.13 -6.02
C ILE A 195 5.65 -2.66 -6.36
N ALA A 196 4.63 -1.96 -5.89
CA ALA A 196 3.23 -2.26 -6.14
C ALA A 196 2.80 -1.78 -7.53
N HIS A 197 2.01 -2.58 -8.22
CA HIS A 197 1.31 -2.30 -9.49
C HIS A 197 1.95 -1.25 -10.42
N PRO A 198 3.25 -1.37 -10.77
CA PRO A 198 3.95 -0.33 -11.52
C PRO A 198 3.41 -0.12 -12.95
N GLY A 199 2.66 -1.06 -13.49
CA GLY A 199 2.01 -0.96 -14.80
C GLY A 199 2.95 -0.49 -15.90
N ALA A 200 2.46 0.40 -16.77
CA ALA A 200 3.24 0.97 -17.87
C ALA A 200 4.46 1.77 -17.41
N GLU A 201 4.44 2.30 -16.18
CA GLU A 201 5.56 3.05 -15.59
C GLU A 201 6.67 2.16 -15.03
N GLY A 202 6.44 0.85 -14.88
CA GLY A 202 7.44 -0.13 -14.45
C GLY A 202 8.50 -0.40 -15.51
N ARG A 203 9.24 0.64 -15.91
CA ARG A 203 10.31 0.60 -16.91
C ARG A 203 11.66 0.46 -16.25
N ARG A 204 12.65 0.01 -17.01
CA ARG A 204 14.02 -0.19 -16.53
C ARG A 204 14.57 1.05 -15.83
N GLU A 205 14.39 2.22 -16.42
CA GLU A 205 14.92 3.50 -15.95
C GLU A 205 14.39 3.86 -14.54
N ARG A 206 13.20 3.39 -14.19
CA ARG A 206 12.59 3.62 -12.87
C ARG A 206 12.90 2.52 -11.87
N ILE A 207 13.12 1.28 -12.32
CA ILE A 207 13.38 0.14 -11.44
C ILE A 207 14.87 0.02 -11.11
N GLU A 208 15.76 0.17 -12.09
CA GLU A 208 17.21 -0.01 -11.92
C GLU A 208 17.82 0.83 -10.77
N PRO A 209 17.44 2.12 -10.57
CA PRO A 209 17.96 2.90 -9.45
C PRO A 209 17.53 2.40 -8.07
N LEU A 210 16.44 1.64 -7.97
CA LEU A 210 15.92 1.11 -6.70
C LEU A 210 16.65 -0.16 -6.25
N VAL A 211 17.26 -0.90 -7.18
CA VAL A 211 17.99 -2.14 -6.87
C VAL A 211 19.12 -1.91 -5.87
N PRO A 212 20.03 -0.94 -6.05
CA PRO A 212 21.06 -0.64 -5.06
C PRO A 212 20.51 -0.06 -3.75
N MET A 213 19.27 0.46 -3.72
CA MET A 213 18.58 0.88 -2.49
C MET A 213 18.03 -0.32 -1.70
N GLY A 214 18.09 -1.53 -2.27
CA GLY A 214 17.64 -2.76 -1.63
C GLY A 214 16.23 -3.21 -2.04
N LEU A 215 15.71 -2.74 -3.17
CA LEU A 215 14.45 -3.26 -3.70
C LEU A 215 14.53 -4.79 -3.85
N ASP A 216 13.52 -5.51 -3.32
CA ASP A 216 13.47 -6.96 -3.33
C ASP A 216 12.70 -7.53 -4.50
N GLY A 217 11.62 -6.87 -4.91
CA GLY A 217 10.71 -7.45 -5.89
C GLY A 217 9.84 -6.46 -6.64
N LEU A 218 9.09 -7.03 -7.58
CA LEU A 218 8.10 -6.33 -8.38
C LEU A 218 6.76 -7.06 -8.31
N GLU A 219 5.66 -6.32 -8.17
CA GLU A 219 4.34 -6.86 -8.42
C GLU A 219 4.16 -7.01 -9.94
N VAL A 220 4.08 -8.26 -10.40
CA VAL A 220 4.00 -8.60 -11.82
C VAL A 220 2.56 -8.88 -12.25
N ARG A 221 1.77 -9.58 -11.42
CA ARG A 221 0.36 -9.85 -11.70
C ARG A 221 -0.53 -8.93 -10.88
N HIS A 222 -1.19 -8.01 -11.58
CA HIS A 222 -2.14 -7.08 -10.98
C HIS A 222 -3.27 -6.78 -11.99
N PRO A 223 -4.52 -6.48 -11.55
CA PRO A 223 -5.65 -6.21 -12.45
C PRO A 223 -5.45 -5.05 -13.44
N SER A 224 -4.60 -4.08 -13.11
CA SER A 224 -4.30 -2.94 -14.00
C SER A 224 -3.20 -3.22 -15.03
N HIS A 225 -2.53 -4.39 -14.96
CA HIS A 225 -1.44 -4.72 -15.85
C HIS A 225 -1.96 -5.34 -17.15
N ALA A 226 -1.54 -4.77 -18.29
CA ALA A 226 -1.69 -5.41 -19.59
C ALA A 226 -0.72 -6.61 -19.72
N ALA A 227 -0.96 -7.48 -20.70
CA ALA A 227 -0.11 -8.65 -20.92
C ALA A 227 1.35 -8.28 -21.23
N GLU A 228 1.56 -7.13 -21.88
CA GLU A 228 2.89 -6.57 -22.17
C GLU A 228 3.59 -6.09 -20.88
N ASP A 229 2.84 -5.52 -19.94
CA ASP A 229 3.37 -5.10 -18.64
C ASP A 229 3.85 -6.32 -17.85
N VAL A 230 3.03 -7.37 -17.78
CA VAL A 230 3.38 -8.63 -17.09
C VAL A 230 4.68 -9.20 -17.66
N LYS A 231 4.82 -9.29 -18.99
CA LYS A 231 6.04 -9.80 -19.65
C LYS A 231 7.26 -8.93 -19.35
N ARG A 232 7.11 -7.61 -19.42
CA ARG A 232 8.19 -6.65 -19.16
C ARG A 232 8.65 -6.72 -17.71
N LEU A 233 7.71 -6.70 -16.76
CA LEU A 233 8.01 -6.73 -15.33
C LEU A 233 8.67 -8.05 -14.91
N ASP A 234 8.19 -9.17 -15.45
CA ASP A 234 8.82 -10.49 -15.22
C ASP A 234 10.26 -10.52 -15.76
N ALA A 235 10.50 -10.02 -16.98
CA ALA A 235 11.84 -9.93 -17.55
C ALA A 235 12.77 -9.01 -16.73
N LEU A 236 12.26 -7.88 -16.21
CA LEU A 236 13.03 -6.98 -15.33
C LEU A 236 13.35 -7.65 -14.00
N ALA A 237 12.39 -8.36 -13.39
CA ALA A 237 12.62 -9.09 -12.16
C ALA A 237 13.71 -10.14 -12.35
N GLN A 238 13.66 -10.94 -13.42
CA GLN A 238 14.70 -11.91 -13.77
C GLN A 238 16.06 -11.24 -13.99
N HIS A 239 16.10 -10.13 -14.73
CA HIS A 239 17.34 -9.42 -15.06
C HIS A 239 18.06 -8.89 -13.83
N PHE A 240 17.31 -8.36 -12.86
CA PHE A 240 17.87 -7.78 -11.62
C PHE A 240 17.92 -8.78 -10.45
N GLY A 241 17.51 -10.02 -10.64
CA GLY A 241 17.45 -11.02 -9.58
C GLY A 241 16.46 -10.67 -8.47
N LEU A 242 15.35 -9.98 -8.82
CA LEU A 242 14.28 -9.61 -7.91
C LEU A 242 13.27 -10.76 -7.81
N VAL A 243 12.59 -10.87 -6.64
CA VAL A 243 11.43 -11.74 -6.51
C VAL A 243 10.21 -11.12 -7.19
N VAL A 244 9.23 -11.95 -7.51
CA VAL A 244 7.98 -11.52 -8.11
C VAL A 244 6.83 -11.65 -7.11
N SER A 245 5.83 -10.79 -7.24
CA SER A 245 4.59 -10.80 -6.47
C SER A 245 3.38 -10.56 -7.37
N GLY A 246 2.20 -10.70 -6.80
CA GLY A 246 0.97 -10.34 -7.46
C GLY A 246 -0.22 -10.53 -6.52
N GLY A 247 -1.29 -9.81 -6.81
CA GLY A 247 -2.51 -9.85 -6.06
C GLY A 247 -3.67 -9.21 -6.81
N SER A 248 -4.85 -9.29 -6.22
CA SER A 248 -6.07 -8.73 -6.79
C SER A 248 -6.26 -7.26 -6.46
N ASP A 249 -5.49 -6.73 -5.50
CA ASP A 249 -5.71 -5.39 -4.94
C ASP A 249 -7.19 -5.26 -4.50
N TRP A 250 -7.60 -6.26 -3.73
CA TRP A 250 -9.00 -6.42 -3.34
C TRP A 250 -9.42 -5.42 -2.27
N HIS A 251 -10.52 -4.72 -2.54
CA HIS A 251 -11.14 -3.77 -1.61
C HIS A 251 -12.58 -4.17 -1.24
N GLY A 252 -12.96 -5.45 -1.46
CA GLY A 252 -14.31 -5.95 -1.22
C GLY A 252 -15.09 -6.27 -2.48
N ALA A 253 -14.47 -6.25 -3.66
CA ALA A 253 -15.11 -6.56 -4.92
C ALA A 253 -15.62 -8.00 -4.94
N MET A 254 -16.89 -8.19 -5.36
CA MET A 254 -17.53 -9.49 -5.50
C MET A 254 -17.51 -10.01 -6.94
N GLN A 255 -17.13 -9.18 -7.90
CA GLN A 255 -17.08 -9.49 -9.34
C GLN A 255 -15.95 -8.72 -10.02
N GLY A 256 -15.51 -9.21 -11.16
CA GLY A 256 -14.49 -8.56 -11.99
C GLY A 256 -13.07 -8.97 -11.64
N PRO A 257 -12.07 -8.28 -12.19
CA PRO A 257 -10.66 -8.68 -12.08
C PRO A 257 -10.06 -8.46 -10.69
N ARG A 258 -10.69 -7.64 -9.84
CA ARG A 258 -10.26 -7.37 -8.46
C ARG A 258 -10.89 -8.30 -7.42
N VAL A 259 -11.39 -9.47 -7.84
CA VAL A 259 -11.84 -10.51 -6.90
C VAL A 259 -10.64 -11.28 -6.39
N LEU A 260 -10.65 -11.64 -5.11
CA LEU A 260 -9.59 -12.45 -4.50
C LEU A 260 -9.28 -13.70 -5.31
N GLY A 261 -7.99 -13.94 -5.53
CA GLY A 261 -7.48 -15.08 -6.30
C GLY A 261 -7.63 -14.97 -7.82
N ALA A 262 -8.27 -13.93 -8.36
CA ALA A 262 -8.48 -13.76 -9.80
C ALA A 262 -7.16 -13.70 -10.59
N MET A 263 -6.09 -13.18 -9.99
CA MET A 263 -4.78 -13.09 -10.63
C MET A 263 -4.05 -14.44 -10.71
N ARG A 264 -4.55 -15.49 -10.04
CA ARG A 264 -3.96 -16.83 -10.03
C ARG A 264 -2.45 -16.80 -9.84
N VAL A 265 -1.99 -16.05 -8.84
CA VAL A 265 -0.57 -15.93 -8.50
C VAL A 265 -0.07 -17.29 -8.03
N PRO A 266 0.96 -17.89 -8.67
CA PRO A 266 1.45 -19.19 -8.28
C PRO A 266 2.00 -19.20 -6.85
N GLU A 267 1.71 -20.23 -6.07
CA GLU A 267 2.30 -20.43 -4.74
C GLU A 267 3.84 -20.41 -4.76
N ALA A 268 4.44 -20.91 -5.84
CA ALA A 268 5.89 -20.88 -6.04
C ALA A 268 6.51 -19.47 -5.96
N TRP A 269 5.73 -18.41 -6.23
CA TRP A 269 6.22 -17.03 -6.06
C TRP A 269 6.36 -16.67 -4.57
N LEU A 270 5.43 -17.14 -3.74
CA LEU A 270 5.51 -16.99 -2.29
C LEU A 270 6.68 -17.82 -1.71
N GLU A 271 6.88 -19.04 -2.20
CA GLU A 271 8.03 -19.88 -1.80
C GLU A 271 9.37 -19.23 -2.15
N ALA A 272 9.47 -18.58 -3.32
CA ALA A 272 10.66 -17.83 -3.71
C ALA A 272 10.91 -16.61 -2.79
N GLN A 273 9.86 -15.94 -2.33
CA GLN A 273 9.95 -14.86 -1.34
C GLN A 273 10.43 -15.41 0.02
N ASP A 274 9.92 -16.55 0.47
CA ASP A 274 10.38 -17.22 1.69
C ASP A 274 11.87 -17.58 1.63
N ALA A 275 12.31 -18.13 0.48
CA ALA A 275 13.71 -18.44 0.26
C ALA A 275 14.61 -17.18 0.28
N ARG A 276 14.15 -16.07 -0.29
CA ARG A 276 14.85 -14.79 -0.24
C ARG A 276 15.03 -14.30 1.20
N LEU A 277 13.98 -14.40 2.03
CA LEU A 277 14.06 -14.02 3.44
C LEU A 277 14.99 -14.92 4.24
N ALA A 278 14.95 -16.23 4.00
CA ALA A 278 15.85 -17.18 4.66
C ALA A 278 17.32 -16.89 4.37
N ALA A 279 17.65 -16.52 3.12
CA ALA A 279 19.00 -16.18 2.71
C ALA A 279 19.54 -14.86 3.34
N ARG A 280 18.67 -13.98 3.87
CA ARG A 280 19.10 -12.76 4.59
C ARG A 280 19.50 -13.00 6.05
N VAL A 281 19.03 -14.08 6.64
CA VAL A 281 19.25 -14.40 8.05
C VAL A 281 20.44 -15.35 8.22
N ALA A 282 20.88 -16.02 7.16
CA ALA A 282 22.03 -16.90 7.11
C ALA A 282 23.34 -16.12 6.90
#